data_8ea51c4e0a250159dae046e774a5737d
#
_entry.id   8ea51c4e0a250159dae046e774a5737d
#
_cell.length_a   1.000
_cell.length_b   1.000
_cell.length_c   1.000
_cell.angle_alpha   90.00
_cell.angle_beta   90.00
_cell.angle_gamma   90.00
#
_symmetry.space_group_name_H-M   'P 1'
#
loop_
_entity.id
_entity.type
_entity.pdbx_description
1 polymer ?
#
loop_
_entity_poly.entity_id
_entity_poly.type
_entity_poly.pdbx_seq_one_letter_code
_entity_poly.pdbx_strand_id
1 'polypeptide(L)'
;TIDSFCLYVIRNHFHEIDLEPNFRIGDEGELKLLKEDVLAKVLLKNYEESAPEFLAFVDGYASGRNDAALSGMILQLYEFSRSYPWPKKWLPAAAESYGIEDEASLESAAFMQSLLQNLKRVSEDLVALSGRAYKLTQDDDGPDMYAKALEGDLKKYKEIAASESFADFYQNYRNLSYDRLASSRGFDGNEEKLELVKKLREMGKDAVKKINRQYFFTSPEIMAEQMKKTAPMAAELVRLTLEFDEAFTAEKRRKNLVDFHDLEHFALNIFVDEETGKVKKTAEEFRDNFKEIMIDEYQDSNEVQETILRAISREERGEYNLFMVGDVKQSIYRF
;
A
#
# COMPACT_ATOMS: atom_id res chain seq x y z
N THR A 1 -0.78 -25.59 -5.50
CA THR A 1 -0.86 -24.25 -4.93
C THR A 1 0.25 -24.04 -3.90
N ILE A 2 0.58 -22.78 -3.57
CA ILE A 2 1.58 -22.48 -2.55
C ILE A 2 1.16 -23.00 -1.18
N ASP A 3 -0.13 -22.93 -0.84
CA ASP A 3 -0.66 -23.49 0.42
C ASP A 3 -0.40 -24.97 0.56
N SER A 4 -0.55 -25.74 -0.55
CA SER A 4 -0.25 -27.17 -0.55
C SER A 4 1.24 -27.43 -0.31
N PHE A 5 2.10 -26.56 -0.83
CA PHE A 5 3.53 -26.61 -0.56
C PHE A 5 3.83 -26.26 0.89
N CYS A 6 3.27 -25.18 1.43
CA CYS A 6 3.41 -24.80 2.84
C CYS A 6 2.93 -25.94 3.76
N LEU A 7 1.79 -26.54 3.48
CA LEU A 7 1.27 -27.69 4.24
C LEU A 7 2.23 -28.90 4.20
N TYR A 8 2.84 -29.18 3.04
CA TYR A 8 3.86 -30.22 2.92
C TYR A 8 5.08 -29.92 3.79
N VAL A 9 5.58 -28.69 3.75
CA VAL A 9 6.72 -28.25 4.59
C VAL A 9 6.39 -28.44 6.07
N ILE A 10 5.25 -27.92 6.53
CA ILE A 10 4.81 -28.00 7.93
C ILE A 10 4.70 -29.45 8.40
N ARG A 11 4.07 -30.33 7.62
CA ARG A 11 3.91 -31.73 7.99
C ARG A 11 5.21 -32.49 8.19
N ASN A 12 6.28 -32.06 7.50
CA ASN A 12 7.60 -32.68 7.63
C ASN A 12 8.49 -32.01 8.68
N HIS A 13 8.16 -30.75 9.06
CA HIS A 13 9.00 -29.93 9.95
C HIS A 13 8.21 -29.30 11.13
N PHE A 14 7.04 -29.85 11.49
CA PHE A 14 6.18 -29.35 12.56
C PHE A 14 6.90 -29.16 13.90
N HIS A 15 7.93 -29.96 14.16
CA HIS A 15 8.74 -29.90 15.37
C HIS A 15 9.60 -28.61 15.46
N GLU A 16 9.87 -27.93 14.35
CA GLU A 16 10.63 -26.66 14.32
C GLU A 16 9.78 -25.43 14.73
N ILE A 17 8.45 -25.58 14.73
CA ILE A 17 7.49 -24.50 14.99
C ILE A 17 6.57 -24.78 16.19
N ASP A 18 6.90 -25.81 16.99
CA ASP A 18 6.12 -26.23 18.14
C ASP A 18 4.62 -26.41 17.83
N LEU A 19 4.34 -27.11 16.73
CA LEU A 19 2.99 -27.44 16.29
C LEU A 19 2.69 -28.91 16.52
N GLU A 20 1.51 -29.22 17.06
CA GLU A 20 1.07 -30.58 17.24
C GLU A 20 0.85 -31.29 15.88
N PRO A 21 1.32 -32.53 15.69
CA PRO A 21 1.27 -33.22 14.40
C PRO A 21 -0.17 -33.51 13.91
N ASN A 22 -1.14 -33.51 14.81
CA ASN A 22 -2.55 -33.78 14.53
C ASN A 22 -3.37 -32.50 14.26
N PHE A 23 -2.72 -31.38 13.91
CA PHE A 23 -3.42 -30.17 13.54
C PHE A 23 -4.33 -30.39 12.32
N ARG A 24 -5.41 -29.63 12.26
CA ARG A 24 -6.31 -29.56 11.11
C ARG A 24 -6.51 -28.15 10.60
N ILE A 25 -6.77 -28.04 9.31
CA ILE A 25 -7.18 -26.77 8.72
C ILE A 25 -8.63 -26.52 9.15
N GLY A 26 -8.88 -25.35 9.72
CA GLY A 26 -10.22 -24.93 10.14
C GLY A 26 -11.13 -24.67 8.94
N ASP A 27 -12.41 -25.02 9.09
CA ASP A 27 -13.45 -24.62 8.14
C ASP A 27 -13.66 -23.10 8.20
N GLU A 28 -13.97 -22.49 7.05
CA GLU A 28 -14.12 -21.04 6.94
C GLU A 28 -15.19 -20.47 7.90
N GLY A 29 -16.33 -21.18 8.02
CA GLY A 29 -17.40 -20.81 8.94
C GLY A 29 -16.98 -20.93 10.40
N GLU A 30 -16.26 -22.00 10.76
CA GLU A 30 -15.70 -22.22 12.10
C GLU A 30 -14.70 -21.11 12.46
N LEU A 31 -13.78 -20.80 11.56
CA LEU A 31 -12.76 -19.76 11.78
C LEU A 31 -13.38 -18.36 11.89
N LYS A 32 -14.41 -18.08 11.10
CA LYS A 32 -15.14 -16.81 11.19
C LYS A 32 -15.82 -16.64 12.56
N LEU A 33 -16.55 -17.64 13.01
CA LEU A 33 -17.18 -17.61 14.33
C LEU A 33 -16.14 -17.49 15.45
N LEU A 34 -15.03 -18.20 15.33
CA LEU A 34 -13.94 -18.13 16.29
C LEU A 34 -13.32 -16.74 16.36
N LYS A 35 -13.11 -16.07 15.19
CA LYS A 35 -12.63 -14.68 15.14
C LYS A 35 -13.60 -13.73 15.85
N GLU A 36 -14.90 -13.84 15.57
CA GLU A 36 -15.93 -13.02 16.19
C GLU A 36 -15.98 -13.22 17.72
N ASP A 37 -15.93 -14.46 18.21
CA ASP A 37 -15.95 -14.79 19.64
C ASP A 37 -14.69 -14.27 20.37
N VAL A 38 -13.52 -14.43 19.77
CA VAL A 38 -12.25 -13.97 20.35
C VAL A 38 -12.21 -12.45 20.40
N LEU A 39 -12.60 -11.79 19.31
CA LEU A 39 -12.63 -10.32 19.25
C LEU A 39 -13.59 -9.73 20.28
N ALA A 40 -14.77 -10.32 20.43
CA ALA A 40 -15.74 -9.90 21.45
C ALA A 40 -15.14 -9.98 22.86
N LYS A 41 -14.36 -11.02 23.18
CA LYS A 41 -13.67 -11.16 24.47
C LYS A 41 -12.56 -10.11 24.65
N VAL A 42 -11.78 -9.84 23.61
CA VAL A 42 -10.73 -8.80 23.62
C VAL A 42 -11.35 -7.43 23.87
N LEU A 43 -12.42 -7.08 23.15
CA LEU A 43 -13.11 -5.80 23.36
C LEU A 43 -13.73 -5.71 24.76
N LEU A 44 -14.41 -6.76 25.23
CA LEU A 44 -14.99 -6.79 26.59
C LEU A 44 -13.93 -6.52 27.65
N LYS A 45 -12.78 -7.20 27.58
CA LYS A 45 -11.65 -6.98 28.49
C LYS A 45 -11.20 -5.52 28.49
N ASN A 46 -11.03 -4.92 27.30
CA ASN A 46 -10.62 -3.51 27.17
C ASN A 46 -11.67 -2.53 27.72
N TYR A 47 -12.97 -2.85 27.59
CA TYR A 47 -14.04 -2.07 28.25
C TYR A 47 -13.99 -2.17 29.78
N GLU A 48 -13.69 -3.35 30.33
CA GLU A 48 -13.55 -3.55 31.78
C GLU A 48 -12.32 -2.80 32.32
N GLU A 49 -11.20 -2.81 31.60
CA GLU A 49 -9.98 -2.10 31.95
C GLU A 49 -10.13 -0.58 31.81
N SER A 50 -10.96 -0.12 30.88
CA SER A 50 -11.32 1.29 30.65
C SER A 50 -10.10 2.23 30.52
N ALA A 51 -9.04 1.78 29.81
CA ALA A 51 -7.87 2.61 29.56
C ALA A 51 -8.24 3.88 28.79
N PRO A 52 -7.68 5.06 29.14
CA PRO A 52 -8.04 6.31 28.49
C PRO A 52 -7.85 6.30 26.97
N GLU A 53 -6.81 5.65 26.48
CA GLU A 53 -6.47 5.52 25.05
C GLU A 53 -7.54 4.72 24.32
N PHE A 54 -7.99 3.61 24.92
CA PHE A 54 -9.07 2.78 24.37
C PHE A 54 -10.39 3.55 24.34
N LEU A 55 -10.74 4.23 25.43
CA LEU A 55 -11.97 5.03 25.46
C LEU A 55 -11.97 6.15 24.44
N ALA A 56 -10.83 6.83 24.26
CA ALA A 56 -10.68 7.86 23.23
C ALA A 56 -10.83 7.27 21.82
N PHE A 57 -10.30 6.07 21.58
CA PHE A 57 -10.45 5.35 20.32
C PHE A 57 -11.92 4.97 20.06
N VAL A 58 -12.61 4.46 21.07
CA VAL A 58 -14.05 4.16 21.00
C VAL A 58 -14.86 5.42 20.69
N ASP A 59 -14.62 6.51 21.42
CA ASP A 59 -15.34 7.78 21.21
C ASP A 59 -15.10 8.35 19.80
N GLY A 60 -13.91 8.13 19.24
CA GLY A 60 -13.56 8.61 17.89
C GLY A 60 -14.17 7.80 16.76
N TYR A 61 -14.33 6.49 16.94
CA TYR A 61 -14.66 5.58 15.83
C TYR A 61 -15.90 4.71 16.03
N ALA A 62 -16.41 4.54 17.27
CA ALA A 62 -17.67 3.87 17.46
C ALA A 62 -18.83 4.78 17.06
N SER A 63 -19.58 4.40 16.04
CA SER A 63 -20.76 5.13 15.61
C SER A 63 -21.99 4.64 16.35
N GLY A 64 -22.46 5.40 17.33
CA GLY A 64 -23.72 5.14 18.01
C GLY A 64 -23.63 4.08 19.11
N ARG A 65 -24.42 3.00 19.02
CA ARG A 65 -24.61 2.04 20.13
C ARG A 65 -23.95 0.67 19.90
N ASN A 66 -23.10 0.54 18.90
CA ASN A 66 -22.44 -0.73 18.61
C ASN A 66 -20.97 -0.56 18.20
N ASP A 67 -20.18 -1.60 18.41
CA ASP A 67 -18.75 -1.66 18.15
C ASP A 67 -18.42 -2.30 16.78
N ALA A 68 -19.41 -2.44 15.90
CA ALA A 68 -19.22 -3.10 14.61
C ALA A 68 -18.13 -2.42 13.76
N ALA A 69 -18.04 -1.08 13.85
CA ALA A 69 -17.00 -0.33 13.16
C ALA A 69 -15.60 -0.66 13.72
N LEU A 70 -15.43 -0.70 15.05
CA LEU A 70 -14.18 -1.06 15.70
C LEU A 70 -13.77 -2.48 15.35
N SER A 71 -14.71 -3.43 15.50
CA SER A 71 -14.50 -4.83 15.13
C SER A 71 -14.07 -4.97 13.68
N GLY A 72 -14.73 -4.25 12.77
CA GLY A 72 -14.39 -4.23 11.35
C GLY A 72 -12.98 -3.71 11.08
N MET A 73 -12.58 -2.63 11.73
CA MET A 73 -11.23 -2.05 11.58
C MET A 73 -10.14 -3.00 12.09
N ILE A 74 -10.34 -3.61 13.27
CA ILE A 74 -9.38 -4.55 13.85
C ILE A 74 -9.22 -5.77 12.95
N LEU A 75 -10.32 -6.39 12.51
CA LEU A 75 -10.27 -7.55 11.62
C LEU A 75 -9.66 -7.23 10.26
N GLN A 76 -10.01 -6.07 9.67
CA GLN A 76 -9.43 -5.65 8.40
C GLN A 76 -7.93 -5.43 8.50
N LEU A 77 -7.45 -4.77 9.56
CA LEU A 77 -6.02 -4.56 9.79
C LEU A 77 -5.30 -5.88 10.07
N TYR A 78 -5.92 -6.77 10.85
CA TYR A 78 -5.41 -8.12 11.09
C TYR A 78 -5.22 -8.88 9.77
N GLU A 79 -6.28 -9.00 8.94
CA GLU A 79 -6.21 -9.72 7.65
C GLU A 79 -5.16 -9.11 6.72
N PHE A 80 -5.11 -7.77 6.64
CA PHE A 80 -4.12 -7.09 5.83
C PHE A 80 -2.69 -7.36 6.32
N SER A 81 -2.46 -7.34 7.62
CA SER A 81 -1.15 -7.58 8.21
C SER A 81 -0.61 -8.99 7.92
N ARG A 82 -1.52 -9.97 7.70
CA ARG A 82 -1.14 -11.36 7.38
C ARG A 82 -0.52 -11.52 5.98
N SER A 83 -0.60 -10.50 5.14
CA SER A 83 0.12 -10.46 3.85
C SER A 83 1.61 -10.11 4.00
N TYR A 84 2.05 -9.69 5.19
CA TYR A 84 3.45 -9.34 5.50
C TYR A 84 4.15 -10.47 6.26
N PRO A 85 5.46 -10.69 6.02
CA PRO A 85 6.21 -11.78 6.63
C PRO A 85 6.17 -11.82 8.16
N TRP A 86 6.25 -10.65 8.80
CA TRP A 86 6.28 -10.52 10.27
C TRP A 86 5.28 -9.46 10.76
N PRO A 87 4.00 -9.80 10.88
CA PRO A 87 2.94 -8.86 11.28
C PRO A 87 3.22 -8.13 12.59
N LYS A 88 3.82 -8.83 13.57
CA LYS A 88 4.16 -8.24 14.88
C LYS A 88 5.25 -7.18 14.82
N LYS A 89 6.09 -7.18 13.79
CA LYS A 89 7.09 -6.13 13.52
C LYS A 89 6.50 -5.05 12.60
N TRP A 90 5.75 -5.47 11.59
CA TRP A 90 5.18 -4.56 10.61
C TRP A 90 4.13 -3.62 11.21
N LEU A 91 3.21 -4.13 12.03
CA LEU A 91 2.13 -3.34 12.63
C LEU A 91 2.64 -2.15 13.47
N PRO A 92 3.58 -2.33 14.43
CA PRO A 92 4.15 -1.19 15.15
C PRO A 92 4.87 -0.19 14.25
N ALA A 93 5.68 -0.66 13.30
CA ALA A 93 6.37 0.21 12.35
C ALA A 93 5.39 1.01 11.47
N ALA A 94 4.26 0.42 11.08
CA ALA A 94 3.20 1.11 10.37
C ALA A 94 2.55 2.21 11.24
N ALA A 95 2.31 1.96 12.53
CA ALA A 95 1.82 2.98 13.46
C ALA A 95 2.82 4.12 13.68
N GLU A 96 4.12 3.80 13.79
CA GLU A 96 5.18 4.80 13.93
C GLU A 96 5.23 5.79 12.76
N SER A 97 4.80 5.37 11.56
CA SER A 97 4.73 6.26 10.39
C SER A 97 3.74 7.43 10.57
N TYR A 98 2.82 7.34 11.52
CA TYR A 98 1.92 8.42 11.92
C TYR A 98 2.55 9.40 12.93
N GLY A 99 3.76 9.13 13.42
CA GLY A 99 4.49 9.95 14.39
C GLY A 99 5.00 11.29 13.82
N ILE A 100 4.10 12.05 13.20
CA ILE A 100 4.38 13.36 12.60
C ILE A 100 4.13 14.43 13.64
N GLU A 101 5.16 15.21 13.96
CA GLU A 101 5.10 16.29 14.94
C GLU A 101 4.85 17.66 14.31
N ASP A 102 5.40 17.88 13.10
CA ASP A 102 5.40 19.12 12.37
C ASP A 102 5.60 18.89 10.85
N GLU A 103 5.66 19.96 10.08
CA GLU A 103 5.89 19.90 8.64
C GLU A 103 7.25 19.28 8.27
N ALA A 104 8.29 19.49 9.07
CA ALA A 104 9.61 18.95 8.79
C ALA A 104 9.63 17.42 8.92
N SER A 105 8.98 16.90 9.96
CA SER A 105 8.80 15.44 10.15
C SER A 105 7.87 14.83 9.08
N LEU A 106 6.83 15.58 8.65
CA LEU A 106 5.98 15.16 7.53
C LEU A 106 6.80 15.04 6.24
N GLU A 107 7.60 16.06 5.93
CA GLU A 107 8.44 16.09 4.72
C GLU A 107 9.46 14.93 4.70
N SER A 108 10.04 14.58 5.84
CA SER A 108 11.04 13.51 5.97
C SER A 108 10.47 12.10 6.06
N ALA A 109 9.16 11.95 6.23
CA ALA A 109 8.52 10.64 6.35
C ALA A 109 8.69 9.79 5.08
N ALA A 110 8.92 8.48 5.23
CA ALA A 110 9.20 7.57 4.11
C ALA A 110 8.08 7.57 3.06
N PHE A 111 6.81 7.59 3.50
CA PHE A 111 5.66 7.66 2.58
C PHE A 111 5.62 8.99 1.81
N MET A 112 6.07 10.11 2.43
CA MET A 112 6.15 11.40 1.78
C MET A 112 7.21 11.41 0.69
N GLN A 113 8.37 10.79 0.92
CA GLN A 113 9.42 10.66 -0.10
C GLN A 113 8.91 9.89 -1.33
N SER A 114 8.16 8.82 -1.13
CA SER A 114 7.51 8.08 -2.23
C SER A 114 6.47 8.94 -2.97
N LEU A 115 5.68 9.72 -2.23
CA LEU A 115 4.73 10.66 -2.81
C LEU A 115 5.43 11.75 -3.64
N LEU A 116 6.51 12.33 -3.14
CA LEU A 116 7.29 13.37 -3.85
C LEU A 116 7.86 12.83 -5.17
N GLN A 117 8.39 11.62 -5.17
CA GLN A 117 8.85 10.96 -6.41
C GLN A 117 7.73 10.80 -7.43
N ASN A 118 6.53 10.38 -6.97
CA ASN A 118 5.37 10.26 -7.85
C ASN A 118 4.89 11.62 -8.38
N LEU A 119 4.82 12.64 -7.52
CA LEU A 119 4.44 14.02 -7.91
C LEU A 119 5.41 14.58 -8.95
N LYS A 120 6.72 14.35 -8.78
CA LYS A 120 7.75 14.76 -9.73
C LYS A 120 7.54 14.12 -11.08
N ARG A 121 7.37 12.80 -11.13
CA ARG A 121 7.10 12.05 -12.37
C ARG A 121 5.84 12.56 -13.09
N VAL A 122 4.73 12.73 -12.36
CA VAL A 122 3.48 13.24 -12.95
C VAL A 122 3.64 14.67 -13.46
N SER A 123 4.43 15.50 -12.77
CA SER A 123 4.72 16.87 -13.22
C SER A 123 5.57 16.89 -14.49
N GLU A 124 6.53 15.99 -14.64
CA GLU A 124 7.29 15.78 -15.88
C GLU A 124 6.39 15.34 -17.03
N ASP A 125 5.41 14.44 -16.77
CA ASP A 125 4.40 14.05 -17.75
C ASP A 125 3.53 15.25 -18.21
N LEU A 126 3.17 16.15 -17.28
CA LEU A 126 2.45 17.39 -17.58
C LEU A 126 3.29 18.34 -18.47
N VAL A 127 4.59 18.45 -18.20
CA VAL A 127 5.52 19.22 -19.04
C VAL A 127 5.58 18.64 -20.45
N ALA A 128 5.72 17.31 -20.57
CA ALA A 128 5.77 16.63 -21.87
C ALA A 128 4.45 16.80 -22.66
N LEU A 129 3.30 16.64 -21.97
CA LEU A 129 1.98 16.82 -22.55
C LEU A 129 1.76 18.25 -23.09
N SER A 130 2.07 19.24 -22.23
CA SER A 130 1.94 20.65 -22.58
C SER A 130 2.94 21.07 -23.65
N GLY A 131 4.17 20.54 -23.60
CA GLY A 131 5.19 20.77 -24.64
C GLY A 131 4.76 20.25 -25.98
N ARG A 132 4.10 19.08 -26.05
CA ARG A 132 3.50 18.54 -27.27
C ARG A 132 2.38 19.45 -27.79
N ALA A 133 1.49 19.90 -26.91
CA ALA A 133 0.41 20.81 -27.29
C ALA A 133 0.96 22.15 -27.83
N TYR A 134 1.96 22.72 -27.14
CA TYR A 134 2.63 23.95 -27.58
C TYR A 134 3.31 23.78 -28.96
N LYS A 135 4.04 22.67 -29.18
CA LYS A 135 4.72 22.40 -30.43
C LYS A 135 3.74 22.36 -31.62
N LEU A 136 2.57 21.76 -31.46
CA LEU A 136 1.53 21.73 -32.51
C LEU A 136 1.02 23.10 -32.91
N THR A 137 1.11 24.12 -32.05
CA THR A 137 0.77 25.50 -32.40
C THR A 137 1.83 26.22 -33.23
N GLN A 138 3.02 25.64 -33.32
CA GLN A 138 4.14 26.20 -34.11
C GLN A 138 4.25 25.61 -35.50
N ASP A 139 3.41 24.64 -35.84
CA ASP A 139 3.33 24.10 -37.21
C ASP A 139 2.66 25.12 -38.15
N ASP A 140 3.02 25.13 -39.44
CA ASP A 140 2.48 26.08 -40.43
C ASP A 140 0.94 26.03 -40.55
N ASP A 141 0.33 24.86 -40.29
CA ASP A 141 -1.11 24.62 -40.31
C ASP A 141 -1.70 24.48 -38.90
N GLY A 142 -0.92 24.79 -37.85
CA GLY A 142 -1.28 24.68 -36.47
C GLY A 142 -2.11 25.85 -35.90
N PRO A 143 -2.75 25.71 -34.75
CA PRO A 143 -3.53 26.77 -34.12
C PRO A 143 -2.63 27.78 -33.39
N ASP A 144 -1.91 28.62 -34.11
CA ASP A 144 -0.94 29.61 -33.62
C ASP A 144 -1.56 30.60 -32.60
N MET A 145 -2.85 30.90 -32.72
CA MET A 145 -3.57 31.75 -31.77
C MET A 145 -3.60 31.20 -30.36
N TYR A 146 -3.30 29.91 -30.16
CA TYR A 146 -3.21 29.29 -28.81
C TYR A 146 -1.80 29.31 -28.24
N ALA A 147 -0.77 29.63 -29.03
CA ALA A 147 0.64 29.54 -28.65
C ALA A 147 0.95 30.24 -27.34
N LYS A 148 0.51 31.49 -27.17
CA LYS A 148 0.76 32.27 -25.95
C LYS A 148 0.19 31.63 -24.69
N ALA A 149 -1.02 31.11 -24.77
CA ALA A 149 -1.66 30.45 -23.60
C ALA A 149 -0.95 29.14 -23.25
N LEU A 150 -0.56 28.36 -24.26
CA LEU A 150 0.14 27.09 -24.06
C LEU A 150 1.60 27.25 -23.61
N GLU A 151 2.27 28.31 -24.06
CA GLU A 151 3.59 28.68 -23.54
C GLU A 151 3.51 29.01 -22.06
N GLY A 152 2.49 29.78 -21.66
CA GLY A 152 2.22 30.08 -20.26
C GLY A 152 1.94 28.84 -19.41
N ASP A 153 1.13 27.91 -19.93
CA ASP A 153 0.84 26.63 -19.26
C ASP A 153 2.10 25.78 -19.13
N LEU A 154 2.91 25.68 -20.20
CA LEU A 154 4.17 24.94 -20.20
C LEU A 154 5.18 25.49 -19.19
N LYS A 155 5.29 26.82 -19.09
CA LYS A 155 6.16 27.48 -18.10
C LYS A 155 5.74 27.09 -16.69
N LYS A 156 4.45 27.18 -16.36
CA LYS A 156 3.91 26.85 -15.04
C LYS A 156 4.12 25.37 -14.70
N TYR A 157 3.94 24.45 -15.65
CA TYR A 157 4.23 23.04 -15.43
C TYR A 157 5.72 22.77 -15.20
N LYS A 158 6.63 23.51 -15.86
CA LYS A 158 8.06 23.42 -15.56
C LYS A 158 8.39 23.94 -14.16
N GLU A 159 7.72 25.00 -13.69
CA GLU A 159 7.87 25.48 -12.31
C GLU A 159 7.42 24.43 -11.30
N ILE A 160 6.28 23.75 -11.57
CA ILE A 160 5.81 22.63 -10.73
C ILE A 160 6.83 21.47 -10.75
N ALA A 161 7.33 21.08 -11.91
CA ALA A 161 8.30 19.97 -12.03
C ALA A 161 9.65 20.27 -11.36
N ALA A 162 9.96 21.54 -11.15
CA ALA A 162 11.15 22.01 -10.43
C ALA A 162 10.96 22.04 -8.90
N SER A 163 9.76 21.73 -8.37
CA SER A 163 9.50 21.67 -6.93
C SER A 163 10.34 20.59 -6.28
N GLU A 164 10.90 20.87 -5.09
CA GLU A 164 11.76 19.96 -4.36
C GLU A 164 11.12 19.44 -3.08
N SER A 165 10.15 20.19 -2.51
CA SER A 165 9.46 19.87 -1.27
C SER A 165 7.95 19.67 -1.50
N PHE A 166 7.27 19.02 -0.55
CA PHE A 166 5.81 18.88 -0.57
C PHE A 166 5.12 20.26 -0.48
N ALA A 167 5.69 21.16 0.32
CA ALA A 167 5.19 22.53 0.43
C ALA A 167 5.30 23.29 -0.90
N ASP A 168 6.41 23.17 -1.65
CA ASP A 168 6.56 23.75 -2.98
C ASP A 168 5.53 23.20 -3.96
N PHE A 169 5.35 21.86 -4.01
CA PHE A 169 4.32 21.23 -4.83
C PHE A 169 2.93 21.75 -4.47
N TYR A 170 2.60 21.80 -3.18
CA TYR A 170 1.32 22.35 -2.71
C TYR A 170 1.09 23.76 -3.23
N GLN A 171 2.04 24.68 -3.04
CA GLN A 171 1.92 26.06 -3.48
C GLN A 171 1.76 26.17 -4.99
N ASN A 172 2.60 25.46 -5.76
CA ASN A 172 2.60 25.53 -7.21
C ASN A 172 1.33 24.93 -7.82
N TYR A 173 0.85 23.78 -7.32
CA TYR A 173 -0.38 23.16 -7.80
C TYR A 173 -1.64 23.96 -7.39
N ARG A 174 -1.69 24.51 -6.18
CA ARG A 174 -2.85 25.27 -5.67
C ARG A 174 -2.99 26.64 -6.33
N ASN A 175 -1.89 27.28 -6.65
CA ASN A 175 -1.87 28.62 -7.27
C ASN A 175 -1.93 28.55 -8.81
N LEU A 176 -1.99 27.36 -9.39
CA LEU A 176 -2.00 27.20 -10.83
C LEU A 176 -3.28 27.76 -11.45
N SER A 177 -3.10 28.71 -12.38
CA SER A 177 -4.16 29.34 -13.15
C SER A 177 -3.90 29.19 -14.65
N TYR A 178 -4.95 29.20 -15.42
CA TYR A 178 -4.87 29.02 -16.87
C TYR A 178 -5.43 30.22 -17.61
N ASP A 179 -4.69 30.73 -18.57
CA ASP A 179 -5.17 31.77 -19.47
C ASP A 179 -6.28 31.24 -20.37
N ARG A 180 -7.22 32.11 -20.72
CA ARG A 180 -8.28 31.75 -21.67
C ARG A 180 -7.68 31.57 -23.05
N LEU A 181 -8.07 30.49 -23.75
CA LEU A 181 -7.73 30.32 -25.17
C LEU A 181 -8.40 31.43 -26.02
N ALA A 182 -7.71 31.87 -27.02
CA ALA A 182 -8.26 32.76 -28.03
C ALA A 182 -9.47 32.11 -28.74
N SER A 183 -10.24 32.90 -29.48
CA SER A 183 -11.33 32.36 -30.30
C SER A 183 -10.75 31.61 -31.49
N SER A 184 -11.29 30.42 -31.78
CA SER A 184 -10.97 29.67 -33.01
C SER A 184 -11.79 30.09 -34.22
N ARG A 185 -12.59 31.16 -34.09
CA ARG A 185 -13.45 31.63 -35.18
C ARG A 185 -12.59 32.17 -36.33
N GLY A 186 -12.77 31.57 -37.51
CA GLY A 186 -12.00 31.94 -38.71
C GLY A 186 -10.63 31.27 -38.81
N PHE A 187 -10.35 30.24 -37.95
CA PHE A 187 -9.20 29.38 -38.14
C PHE A 187 -9.38 28.57 -39.43
N ASP A 188 -8.40 28.61 -40.30
CA ASP A 188 -8.37 27.95 -41.62
C ASP A 188 -7.27 26.88 -41.76
N GLY A 189 -6.60 26.59 -40.64
CA GLY A 189 -5.58 25.54 -40.57
C GLY A 189 -6.15 24.13 -40.34
N ASN A 190 -5.34 23.27 -39.75
CA ASN A 190 -5.69 21.86 -39.52
C ASN A 190 -6.61 21.68 -38.29
N GLU A 191 -7.88 21.33 -38.55
CA GLU A 191 -8.87 21.14 -37.49
C GLU A 191 -8.52 19.97 -36.54
N GLU A 192 -7.86 18.89 -37.01
CA GLU A 192 -7.44 17.77 -36.18
C GLU A 192 -6.38 18.23 -35.17
N LYS A 193 -5.43 19.06 -35.60
CA LYS A 193 -4.45 19.68 -34.70
C LYS A 193 -5.11 20.60 -33.68
N LEU A 194 -6.08 21.40 -34.10
CA LEU A 194 -6.85 22.27 -33.22
C LEU A 194 -7.53 21.49 -32.09
N GLU A 195 -8.25 20.44 -32.45
CA GLU A 195 -8.94 19.60 -31.48
C GLU A 195 -7.96 18.79 -30.58
N LEU A 196 -6.87 18.31 -31.17
CA LEU A 196 -5.82 17.62 -30.41
C LEU A 196 -5.18 18.54 -29.36
N VAL A 197 -4.87 19.79 -29.72
CA VAL A 197 -4.32 20.78 -28.77
C VAL A 197 -5.29 21.05 -27.64
N LYS A 198 -6.58 21.25 -27.92
CA LYS A 198 -7.59 21.41 -26.87
C LYS A 198 -7.67 20.19 -25.94
N LYS A 199 -7.68 18.99 -26.52
CA LYS A 199 -7.73 17.72 -25.79
C LYS A 199 -6.51 17.55 -24.87
N LEU A 200 -5.30 17.77 -25.39
CA LEU A 200 -4.07 17.66 -24.59
C LEU A 200 -4.08 18.65 -23.42
N ARG A 201 -4.54 19.89 -23.68
CA ARG A 201 -4.67 20.90 -22.60
C ARG A 201 -5.68 20.50 -21.53
N GLU A 202 -6.86 20.01 -21.91
CA GLU A 202 -7.86 19.55 -20.93
C GLU A 202 -7.38 18.32 -20.15
N MET A 203 -6.69 17.37 -20.78
CA MET A 203 -6.05 16.26 -20.06
C MET A 203 -5.08 16.76 -18.97
N GLY A 204 -4.26 17.76 -19.27
CA GLY A 204 -3.37 18.36 -18.29
C GLY A 204 -4.13 19.01 -17.12
N LYS A 205 -5.17 19.79 -17.41
CA LYS A 205 -6.01 20.41 -16.39
C LYS A 205 -6.74 19.40 -15.51
N ASP A 206 -7.24 18.32 -16.09
CA ASP A 206 -7.94 17.26 -15.35
C ASP A 206 -6.97 16.47 -14.46
N ALA A 207 -5.74 16.24 -14.92
CA ALA A 207 -4.69 15.66 -14.07
C ALA A 207 -4.37 16.55 -12.86
N VAL A 208 -4.23 17.87 -13.08
CA VAL A 208 -4.02 18.84 -11.99
C VAL A 208 -5.20 18.85 -11.01
N LYS A 209 -6.45 18.87 -11.50
CA LYS A 209 -7.62 18.79 -10.63
C LYS A 209 -7.64 17.52 -9.77
N LYS A 210 -7.27 16.38 -10.39
CA LYS A 210 -7.17 15.10 -9.68
C LYS A 210 -6.14 15.15 -8.57
N ILE A 211 -4.94 15.66 -8.85
CA ILE A 211 -3.84 15.81 -7.87
C ILE A 211 -4.26 16.73 -6.73
N ASN A 212 -4.82 17.91 -7.04
CA ASN A 212 -5.29 18.85 -6.03
C ASN A 212 -6.35 18.24 -5.11
N ARG A 213 -7.27 17.42 -5.66
CA ARG A 213 -8.30 16.75 -4.86
C ARG A 213 -7.73 15.62 -4.02
N GLN A 214 -6.70 14.94 -4.51
CA GLN A 214 -6.16 13.74 -3.87
C GLN A 214 -5.12 14.06 -2.80
N TYR A 215 -4.24 15.04 -3.06
CA TYR A 215 -3.07 15.31 -2.21
C TYR A 215 -3.04 16.71 -1.60
N PHE A 216 -3.64 17.69 -2.25
CA PHE A 216 -3.56 19.11 -1.85
C PHE A 216 -4.91 19.67 -1.39
N PHE A 217 -5.74 18.84 -0.75
CA PHE A 217 -7.04 19.25 -0.19
C PHE A 217 -6.91 20.11 1.05
N THR A 218 -5.76 20.07 1.73
CA THR A 218 -5.42 20.88 2.90
C THR A 218 -3.95 21.33 2.84
N SER A 219 -3.55 22.30 3.67
CA SER A 219 -2.14 22.72 3.71
C SER A 219 -1.25 21.70 4.44
N PRO A 220 0.08 21.70 4.17
CA PRO A 220 1.03 20.83 4.86
C PRO A 220 0.98 20.95 6.38
N GLU A 221 0.83 22.18 6.91
CA GLU A 221 0.74 22.44 8.35
C GLU A 221 -0.49 21.75 8.97
N ILE A 222 -1.66 21.91 8.33
CA ILE A 222 -2.90 21.27 8.80
C ILE A 222 -2.81 19.77 8.66
N MET A 223 -2.17 19.26 7.61
CA MET A 223 -1.95 17.83 7.41
C MET A 223 -1.10 17.25 8.54
N ALA A 224 0.02 17.88 8.88
CA ALA A 224 0.88 17.48 10.00
C ALA A 224 0.10 17.49 11.33
N GLU A 225 -0.67 18.54 11.60
CA GLU A 225 -1.50 18.61 12.81
C GLU A 225 -2.57 17.51 12.86
N GLN A 226 -3.21 17.20 11.75
CA GLN A 226 -4.20 16.12 11.67
C GLN A 226 -3.54 14.77 11.89
N MET A 227 -2.39 14.50 11.29
CA MET A 227 -1.64 13.24 11.51
C MET A 227 -1.21 13.10 12.96
N LYS A 228 -0.68 14.15 13.58
CA LYS A 228 -0.33 14.17 15.00
C LYS A 228 -1.53 13.80 15.90
N LYS A 229 -2.71 14.32 15.60
CA LYS A 229 -3.95 14.00 16.33
C LYS A 229 -4.42 12.57 16.09
N THR A 230 -4.13 12.02 14.91
CA THR A 230 -4.55 10.65 14.52
C THR A 230 -3.58 9.58 15.04
N ALA A 231 -2.31 9.93 15.27
CA ALA A 231 -1.27 8.97 15.69
C ALA A 231 -1.65 8.12 16.92
N PRO A 232 -2.21 8.67 18.01
CA PRO A 232 -2.64 7.86 19.16
C PRO A 232 -3.73 6.85 18.80
N MET A 233 -4.63 7.21 17.88
CA MET A 233 -5.70 6.33 17.41
C MET A 233 -5.15 5.18 16.56
N ALA A 234 -4.17 5.46 15.70
CA ALA A 234 -3.48 4.44 14.91
C ALA A 234 -2.70 3.48 15.81
N ALA A 235 -2.00 4.00 16.81
CA ALA A 235 -1.30 3.19 17.80
C ALA A 235 -2.24 2.26 18.58
N GLU A 236 -3.40 2.78 19.00
CA GLU A 236 -4.40 1.98 19.72
C GLU A 236 -5.04 0.91 18.85
N LEU A 237 -5.35 1.23 17.58
CA LEU A 237 -5.83 0.23 16.64
C LEU A 237 -4.82 -0.91 16.45
N VAL A 238 -3.52 -0.57 16.31
CA VAL A 238 -2.44 -1.57 16.22
C VAL A 238 -2.34 -2.40 17.50
N ARG A 239 -2.40 -1.78 18.66
CA ARG A 239 -2.37 -2.49 19.95
C ARG A 239 -3.51 -3.51 20.06
N LEU A 240 -4.73 -3.09 19.73
CA LEU A 240 -5.91 -3.97 19.75
C LEU A 240 -5.80 -5.10 18.71
N THR A 241 -5.24 -4.80 17.55
CA THR A 241 -5.02 -5.81 16.50
C THR A 241 -4.00 -6.87 16.94
N LEU A 242 -2.92 -6.45 17.61
CA LEU A 242 -1.92 -7.36 18.16
C LEU A 242 -2.50 -8.20 19.31
N GLU A 243 -3.28 -7.60 20.20
CA GLU A 243 -3.96 -8.31 21.28
C GLU A 243 -4.95 -9.35 20.72
N PHE A 244 -5.68 -8.99 19.67
CA PHE A 244 -6.54 -9.92 18.96
C PHE A 244 -5.74 -11.07 18.31
N ASP A 245 -4.64 -10.77 17.60
CA ASP A 245 -3.78 -11.80 16.98
C ASP A 245 -3.25 -12.81 18.00
N GLU A 246 -2.80 -12.34 19.14
CA GLU A 246 -2.33 -13.20 20.23
C GLU A 246 -3.46 -14.09 20.79
N ALA A 247 -4.61 -13.52 21.08
CA ALA A 247 -5.76 -14.25 21.61
C ALA A 247 -6.29 -15.28 20.60
N PHE A 248 -6.38 -14.89 19.31
CA PHE A 248 -6.87 -15.77 18.25
C PHE A 248 -5.89 -16.91 17.97
N THR A 249 -4.60 -16.63 17.94
CA THR A 249 -3.54 -17.64 17.80
C THR A 249 -3.56 -18.62 18.97
N ALA A 250 -3.71 -18.14 20.21
CA ALA A 250 -3.82 -19.00 21.38
C ALA A 250 -5.05 -19.93 21.31
N GLU A 251 -6.19 -19.40 20.88
CA GLU A 251 -7.42 -20.19 20.77
C GLU A 251 -7.36 -21.21 19.61
N LYS A 252 -6.75 -20.86 18.47
CA LYS A 252 -6.46 -21.81 17.38
C LYS A 252 -5.55 -22.95 17.88
N ARG A 253 -4.46 -22.64 18.57
CA ARG A 253 -3.55 -23.64 19.16
C ARG A 253 -4.29 -24.57 20.14
N ARG A 254 -5.11 -24.00 21.04
CA ARG A 254 -5.90 -24.80 22.00
C ARG A 254 -6.83 -25.81 21.31
N LYS A 255 -7.32 -25.48 20.12
CA LYS A 255 -8.21 -26.33 19.29
C LYS A 255 -7.48 -27.18 18.27
N ASN A 256 -6.15 -27.12 18.21
CA ASN A 256 -5.33 -27.73 17.14
C ASN A 256 -5.78 -27.32 15.72
N LEU A 257 -6.16 -26.04 15.58
CA LEU A 257 -6.60 -25.43 14.33
C LEU A 257 -5.51 -24.56 13.71
N VAL A 258 -5.46 -24.56 12.39
CA VAL A 258 -4.68 -23.62 11.58
C VAL A 258 -5.59 -23.04 10.49
N ASP A 259 -5.35 -21.81 10.07
CA ASP A 259 -5.93 -21.23 8.88
C ASP A 259 -4.90 -21.19 7.72
N PHE A 260 -5.30 -20.70 6.55
CA PHE A 260 -4.42 -20.65 5.39
C PHE A 260 -3.25 -19.69 5.60
N HIS A 261 -3.46 -18.55 6.26
CA HIS A 261 -2.37 -17.63 6.60
C HIS A 261 -1.37 -18.27 7.57
N ASP A 262 -1.84 -19.10 8.52
CA ASP A 262 -0.92 -19.83 9.40
C ASP A 262 -0.02 -20.78 8.60
N LEU A 263 -0.51 -21.43 7.53
CA LEU A 263 0.32 -22.30 6.70
C LEU A 263 1.50 -21.52 6.08
N GLU A 264 1.23 -20.33 5.55
CA GLU A 264 2.28 -19.50 4.98
C GLU A 264 3.29 -19.05 6.04
N HIS A 265 2.81 -18.49 7.16
CA HIS A 265 3.68 -18.00 8.23
C HIS A 265 4.47 -19.11 8.93
N PHE A 266 3.91 -20.28 9.10
CA PHE A 266 4.64 -21.43 9.65
C PHE A 266 5.73 -21.93 8.70
N ALA A 267 5.43 -22.01 7.40
CA ALA A 267 6.44 -22.34 6.40
C ALA A 267 7.56 -21.28 6.35
N LEU A 268 7.19 -20.00 6.41
CA LEU A 268 8.15 -18.91 6.50
C LEU A 268 9.05 -19.06 7.72
N ASN A 269 8.49 -19.33 8.90
CA ASN A 269 9.24 -19.52 10.14
C ASN A 269 10.15 -20.75 10.13
N ILE A 270 9.81 -21.80 9.37
CA ILE A 270 10.69 -22.94 9.12
C ILE A 270 11.88 -22.54 8.23
N PHE A 271 11.66 -21.65 7.26
CA PHE A 271 12.67 -21.30 6.26
C PHE A 271 13.55 -20.11 6.64
N VAL A 272 13.00 -19.13 7.36
CA VAL A 272 13.68 -17.86 7.65
C VAL A 272 13.65 -17.58 9.15
N ASP A 273 14.78 -17.11 9.65
CA ASP A 273 14.88 -16.65 11.04
C ASP A 273 14.35 -15.21 11.12
N GLU A 274 13.30 -15.01 11.92
CA GLU A 274 12.61 -13.72 12.04
C GLU A 274 13.52 -12.59 12.57
N GLU A 275 14.47 -12.91 13.46
CA GLU A 275 15.29 -11.89 14.11
C GLU A 275 16.44 -11.41 13.19
N THR A 276 17.04 -12.34 12.46
CA THR A 276 18.19 -12.05 11.62
C THR A 276 17.87 -11.89 10.14
N GLY A 277 16.67 -12.30 9.71
CA GLY A 277 16.27 -12.39 8.29
C GLY A 277 17.04 -13.44 7.50
N LYS A 278 17.86 -14.28 8.17
CA LYS A 278 18.69 -15.28 7.50
C LYS A 278 17.90 -16.56 7.22
N VAL A 279 18.29 -17.15 6.10
CA VAL A 279 17.74 -18.45 5.68
C VAL A 279 18.22 -19.54 6.62
N LYS A 280 17.32 -20.42 7.07
CA LYS A 280 17.60 -21.56 7.93
C LYS A 280 18.05 -22.77 7.13
N LYS A 281 18.64 -23.76 7.82
CA LYS A 281 19.15 -25.01 7.21
C LYS A 281 18.09 -25.74 6.39
N THR A 282 16.86 -25.79 6.85
CA THR A 282 15.75 -26.44 6.14
C THR A 282 15.52 -25.81 4.76
N ALA A 283 15.56 -24.49 4.65
CA ALA A 283 15.43 -23.83 3.34
C ALA A 283 16.64 -24.13 2.43
N GLU A 284 17.87 -24.24 2.97
CA GLU A 284 19.06 -24.65 2.21
C GLU A 284 18.88 -26.06 1.62
N GLU A 285 18.28 -27.00 2.35
CA GLU A 285 17.97 -28.34 1.86
C GLU A 285 16.99 -28.31 0.68
N PHE A 286 15.98 -27.42 0.73
CA PHE A 286 15.06 -27.19 -0.40
C PHE A 286 15.78 -26.54 -1.60
N ARG A 287 16.67 -25.56 -1.37
CA ARG A 287 17.52 -24.97 -2.42
C ARG A 287 18.33 -26.02 -3.18
N ASP A 288 18.89 -26.98 -2.46
CA ASP A 288 19.70 -28.04 -3.06
C ASP A 288 18.86 -29.06 -3.85
N ASN A 289 17.62 -29.30 -3.39
CA ASN A 289 16.73 -30.29 -4.00
C ASN A 289 15.99 -29.76 -5.23
N PHE A 290 15.60 -28.48 -5.25
CA PHE A 290 14.84 -27.91 -6.35
C PHE A 290 15.73 -27.48 -7.50
N LYS A 291 15.55 -28.13 -8.67
CA LYS A 291 16.25 -27.73 -9.91
C LYS A 291 15.63 -26.47 -10.48
N GLU A 292 14.32 -26.39 -10.51
CA GLU A 292 13.53 -25.28 -11.03
C GLU A 292 12.30 -25.07 -10.14
N ILE A 293 11.92 -23.83 -9.94
CA ILE A 293 10.71 -23.37 -9.24
C ILE A 293 9.90 -22.58 -10.26
N MET A 294 8.68 -23.01 -10.54
CA MET A 294 7.80 -22.37 -11.52
C MET A 294 6.55 -21.85 -10.83
N ILE A 295 6.28 -20.55 -10.97
CA ILE A 295 5.14 -19.86 -10.38
C ILE A 295 4.28 -19.28 -11.50
N ASP A 296 3.02 -19.64 -11.48
CA ASP A 296 1.98 -19.06 -12.32
C ASP A 296 1.16 -18.05 -11.50
N GLU A 297 0.50 -17.11 -12.16
CA GLU A 297 -0.32 -16.05 -11.54
C GLU A 297 0.45 -15.24 -10.49
N TYR A 298 1.73 -14.95 -10.76
CA TYR A 298 2.62 -14.28 -9.80
C TYR A 298 2.08 -12.91 -9.32
N GLN A 299 1.24 -12.24 -10.12
CA GLN A 299 0.61 -10.97 -9.76
C GLN A 299 -0.31 -11.06 -8.52
N ASP A 300 -0.72 -12.26 -8.11
CA ASP A 300 -1.57 -12.49 -6.94
C ASP A 300 -0.78 -12.96 -5.70
N SER A 301 0.56 -12.97 -5.78
CA SER A 301 1.43 -13.32 -4.66
C SER A 301 1.55 -12.16 -3.66
N ASN A 302 1.54 -12.51 -2.36
CA ASN A 302 1.80 -11.58 -1.26
C ASN A 302 3.28 -11.59 -0.82
N GLU A 303 3.67 -10.69 0.08
CA GLU A 303 5.06 -10.60 0.55
C GLU A 303 5.53 -11.83 1.35
N VAL A 304 4.62 -12.54 2.04
CA VAL A 304 4.94 -13.79 2.75
C VAL A 304 5.36 -14.85 1.74
N GLN A 305 4.55 -15.04 0.70
CA GLN A 305 4.81 -16.00 -0.37
C GLN A 305 6.10 -15.67 -1.12
N GLU A 306 6.31 -14.39 -1.45
CA GLU A 306 7.55 -13.92 -2.08
C GLU A 306 8.78 -14.24 -1.22
N THR A 307 8.70 -14.00 0.09
CA THR A 307 9.80 -14.29 1.02
C THR A 307 10.07 -15.79 1.11
N ILE A 308 9.03 -16.64 1.13
CA ILE A 308 9.17 -18.09 1.09
C ILE A 308 9.87 -18.54 -0.20
N LEU A 309 9.42 -18.03 -1.36
CA LEU A 309 9.98 -18.38 -2.66
C LEU A 309 11.46 -17.99 -2.77
N ARG A 310 11.83 -16.79 -2.31
CA ARG A 310 13.22 -16.33 -2.26
C ARG A 310 14.05 -17.20 -1.32
N ALA A 311 13.51 -17.56 -0.15
CA ALA A 311 14.22 -18.39 0.81
C ALA A 311 14.62 -19.76 0.24
N ILE A 312 13.84 -20.34 -0.65
CA ILE A 312 14.10 -21.66 -1.26
C ILE A 312 14.69 -21.58 -2.68
N SER A 313 14.81 -20.37 -3.26
CA SER A 313 15.47 -20.13 -4.54
C SER A 313 16.99 -20.08 -4.38
N ARG A 314 17.72 -20.21 -5.51
CA ARG A 314 19.20 -20.10 -5.53
C ARG A 314 19.69 -18.72 -5.95
N GLU A 315 18.82 -17.73 -6.02
CA GLU A 315 19.15 -16.38 -6.49
C GLU A 315 20.29 -15.75 -5.70
N GLU A 316 20.30 -15.91 -4.36
CA GLU A 316 21.38 -15.42 -3.50
C GLU A 316 22.73 -16.09 -3.77
N ARG A 317 22.75 -17.28 -4.39
CA ARG A 317 23.95 -17.99 -4.82
C ARG A 317 24.39 -17.59 -6.25
N GLY A 318 23.65 -16.67 -6.91
CA GLY A 318 23.88 -16.28 -8.30
C GLY A 318 23.39 -17.32 -9.33
N GLU A 319 22.57 -18.28 -8.91
CA GLU A 319 21.95 -19.30 -9.76
C GLU A 319 20.46 -19.00 -9.90
N TYR A 320 19.97 -18.81 -11.13
CA TYR A 320 18.59 -18.46 -11.39
C TYR A 320 17.76 -19.72 -11.68
N ASN A 321 17.06 -20.22 -10.68
CA ASN A 321 16.19 -21.38 -10.79
C ASN A 321 14.70 -21.06 -10.54
N LEU A 322 14.34 -19.76 -10.49
CA LEU A 322 12.97 -19.28 -10.28
C LEU A 322 12.44 -18.70 -11.59
N PHE A 323 11.32 -19.23 -12.06
CA PHE A 323 10.58 -18.77 -13.23
C PHE A 323 9.17 -18.37 -12.82
N MET A 324 8.80 -17.10 -13.07
CA MET A 324 7.52 -16.52 -12.67
C MET A 324 6.79 -16.00 -13.89
N VAL A 325 5.49 -16.29 -13.97
CA VAL A 325 4.58 -15.79 -15.00
C VAL A 325 3.43 -15.07 -14.32
N GLY A 326 3.08 -13.90 -14.83
CA GLY A 326 1.98 -13.09 -14.31
C GLY A 326 1.62 -11.93 -15.22
N ASP A 327 0.38 -11.45 -15.11
CA ASP A 327 -0.12 -10.26 -15.79
C ASP A 327 -0.67 -9.26 -14.77
N VAL A 328 0.06 -8.19 -14.52
CA VAL A 328 -0.32 -7.13 -13.56
C VAL A 328 -1.72 -6.55 -13.82
N LYS A 329 -2.22 -6.62 -15.05
CA LYS A 329 -3.57 -6.14 -15.39
C LYS A 329 -4.67 -7.08 -14.92
N GLN A 330 -4.35 -8.34 -14.64
CA GLN A 330 -5.28 -9.35 -14.14
C GLN A 330 -5.26 -9.48 -12.63
N SER A 331 -4.37 -8.77 -11.93
CA SER A 331 -4.34 -8.78 -10.47
C SER A 331 -5.67 -8.30 -9.90
N ILE A 332 -6.29 -9.16 -9.09
CA ILE A 332 -7.56 -8.89 -8.38
C ILE A 332 -7.31 -8.50 -6.91
N TYR A 333 -6.13 -8.75 -6.41
CA TYR A 333 -5.71 -8.42 -5.05
C TYR A 333 -4.89 -7.12 -5.05
N ARG A 334 -5.06 -6.33 -4.00
CA ARG A 334 -4.26 -5.13 -3.73
C ARG A 334 -3.55 -5.35 -2.40
N PHE A 335 -2.38 -5.91 -2.50
CA PHE A 335 -1.48 -6.06 -1.35
C PHE A 335 -0.60 -4.83 -1.21
#